data_2d1c310631f76af035c91508ae36d1ca
#
_entry.id   2d1c310631f76af035c91508ae36d1ca
#
_cell.length_a   1.000
_cell.length_b   1.000
_cell.length_c   1.000
_cell.angle_alpha   90.00
_cell.angle_beta   90.00
_cell.angle_gamma   90.00
#
_symmetry.space_group_name_H-M   'P 1'
#
loop_
_entity.id
_entity.type
_entity.pdbx_description
1 polymer ?
#
loop_
_entity_poly.entity_id
_entity_poly.type
_entity_poly.pdbx_seq_one_letter_code
_entity_poly.pdbx_strand_id
1 'polypeptide(L)'
;MKAVFQLTAAMAAACVAFPAMADRVLDADVVVVGGGAGGTVAAASAQEAGLKTVLLEKNAFTGGAGNFMEGSFAVESFMQKKAGVKLTKLEEFNRMGEYHHWRINAPLVKRFIDESPKTIQWVWDHGVHWKEVKSVWPDNKNLTWHIYPAAGSLPAAMTKAFEKAGGTLLLQTPGQKLITKNGRV
;
A
#
# COMPACT_ATOMS: atom_id res chain seq x y z
N MET A 1 -51.93 56.25 -7.21
CA MET A 1 -52.03 54.79 -7.40
C MET A 1 -50.65 54.22 -7.56
N LYS A 2 -50.12 53.53 -6.55
CA LYS A 2 -48.82 52.83 -6.60
C LYS A 2 -49.11 51.31 -6.71
N ALA A 3 -48.77 50.71 -7.82
CA ALA A 3 -48.87 49.26 -8.00
C ALA A 3 -47.70 48.59 -7.32
N VAL A 4 -47.96 47.69 -6.37
CA VAL A 4 -46.99 46.83 -5.72
C VAL A 4 -47.00 45.49 -6.46
N PHE A 5 -45.88 45.17 -7.13
CA PHE A 5 -45.66 43.86 -7.72
C PHE A 5 -45.03 42.95 -6.65
N GLN A 6 -45.73 41.93 -6.21
CA GLN A 6 -45.19 40.85 -5.41
C GLN A 6 -44.67 39.76 -6.36
N LEU A 7 -43.32 39.56 -6.32
CA LEU A 7 -42.68 38.44 -6.99
C LEU A 7 -42.64 37.27 -6.01
N THR A 8 -43.48 36.28 -6.20
CA THR A 8 -43.38 34.99 -5.49
C THR A 8 -42.40 34.11 -6.25
N ALA A 9 -41.19 33.92 -5.71
CA ALA A 9 -40.25 32.94 -6.19
C ALA A 9 -40.63 31.56 -5.66
N ALA A 10 -41.18 30.71 -6.55
CA ALA A 10 -41.34 29.30 -6.26
C ALA A 10 -39.97 28.59 -6.34
N MET A 11 -39.38 28.26 -5.21
CA MET A 11 -38.26 27.34 -5.17
C MET A 11 -38.75 25.92 -5.44
N ALA A 12 -38.54 25.44 -6.66
CA ALA A 12 -38.69 24.01 -6.97
C ALA A 12 -37.48 23.27 -6.36
N ALA A 13 -37.73 22.57 -5.26
CA ALA A 13 -36.77 21.62 -4.72
C ALA A 13 -36.65 20.45 -5.69
N ALA A 14 -35.57 20.42 -6.48
CA ALA A 14 -35.21 19.25 -7.27
C ALA A 14 -34.71 18.18 -6.29
N CYS A 15 -35.59 17.24 -5.94
CA CYS A 15 -35.15 15.99 -5.29
C CYS A 15 -34.33 15.22 -6.31
N VAL A 16 -33.00 15.31 -6.20
CA VAL A 16 -32.10 14.39 -6.89
C VAL A 16 -32.28 13.04 -6.20
N ALA A 17 -33.09 12.17 -6.80
CA ALA A 17 -33.17 10.78 -6.39
C ALA A 17 -31.80 10.15 -6.71
N PHE A 18 -30.97 9.97 -5.69
CA PHE A 18 -29.79 9.08 -5.81
C PHE A 18 -30.35 7.68 -6.08
N PRO A 19 -29.94 6.99 -7.17
CA PRO A 19 -30.32 5.61 -7.37
C PRO A 19 -29.86 4.85 -6.14
N ALA A 20 -30.78 4.12 -5.47
CA ALA A 20 -30.40 3.18 -4.42
C ALA A 20 -29.34 2.26 -5.03
N MET A 21 -28.12 2.29 -4.51
CA MET A 21 -27.09 1.35 -4.93
C MET A 21 -27.60 -0.02 -4.49
N ALA A 22 -28.01 -0.83 -5.47
CA ALA A 22 -28.36 -2.21 -5.22
C ALA A 22 -27.20 -2.90 -4.50
N ASP A 23 -27.49 -3.70 -3.48
CA ASP A 23 -26.49 -4.47 -2.75
C ASP A 23 -25.69 -5.32 -3.74
N ARG A 24 -24.44 -4.94 -3.96
CA ARG A 24 -23.55 -5.65 -4.88
C ARG A 24 -22.81 -6.73 -4.11
N VAL A 25 -23.12 -7.97 -4.41
CA VAL A 25 -22.38 -9.13 -3.90
C VAL A 25 -21.22 -9.44 -4.85
N LEU A 26 -20.03 -9.56 -4.33
CA LEU A 26 -18.83 -9.96 -5.06
C LEU A 26 -18.27 -11.24 -4.45
N ASP A 27 -18.02 -12.23 -5.30
CA ASP A 27 -17.23 -13.40 -4.90
C ASP A 27 -15.75 -13.09 -5.07
N ALA A 28 -14.96 -13.46 -4.08
CA ALA A 28 -13.50 -13.30 -4.10
C ALA A 28 -12.82 -14.41 -3.28
N ASP A 29 -11.61 -14.79 -3.69
CA ASP A 29 -10.75 -15.68 -2.91
C ASP A 29 -10.04 -14.90 -1.79
N VAL A 30 -9.71 -13.62 -2.07
CA VAL A 30 -9.04 -12.71 -1.14
C VAL A 30 -9.71 -11.35 -1.14
N VAL A 31 -10.03 -10.85 0.04
CA VAL A 31 -10.45 -9.46 0.25
C VAL A 31 -9.39 -8.74 1.06
N VAL A 32 -8.79 -7.69 0.47
CA VAL A 32 -7.84 -6.81 1.16
C VAL A 32 -8.57 -5.56 1.60
N VAL A 33 -8.49 -5.22 2.89
CA VAL A 33 -9.12 -4.04 3.46
C VAL A 33 -8.08 -2.98 3.78
N GLY A 34 -8.13 -1.88 3.05
CA GLY A 34 -7.21 -0.75 3.13
C GLY A 34 -6.16 -0.74 2.02
N GLY A 35 -6.21 0.27 1.16
CA GLY A 35 -5.32 0.48 0.02
C GLY A 35 -4.02 1.23 0.35
N GLY A 36 -3.48 1.11 1.57
CA GLY A 36 -2.17 1.62 1.93
C GLY A 36 -1.02 0.84 1.28
N ALA A 37 0.24 1.16 1.61
CA ALA A 37 1.42 0.50 1.05
C ALA A 37 1.35 -1.04 1.20
N GLY A 38 1.04 -1.55 2.40
CA GLY A 38 0.90 -2.98 2.64
C GLY A 38 -0.26 -3.62 1.89
N GLY A 39 -1.42 -2.94 1.86
CA GLY A 39 -2.62 -3.46 1.19
C GLY A 39 -2.47 -3.52 -0.33
N THR A 40 -1.91 -2.50 -0.95
CA THR A 40 -1.67 -2.51 -2.41
C THR A 40 -0.68 -3.60 -2.83
N VAL A 41 0.38 -3.81 -2.03
CA VAL A 41 1.35 -4.91 -2.25
C VAL A 41 0.68 -6.28 -2.07
N ALA A 42 -0.10 -6.45 -0.99
CA ALA A 42 -0.81 -7.71 -0.72
C ALA A 42 -1.82 -8.05 -1.83
N ALA A 43 -2.59 -7.04 -2.29
CA ALA A 43 -3.56 -7.22 -3.35
C ALA A 43 -2.90 -7.59 -4.69
N ALA A 44 -1.82 -6.89 -5.07
CA ALA A 44 -1.07 -7.20 -6.28
C ALA A 44 -0.50 -8.63 -6.23
N SER A 45 0.15 -8.99 -5.12
CA SER A 45 0.74 -10.33 -4.94
C SER A 45 -0.31 -11.44 -4.95
N ALA A 46 -1.47 -11.26 -4.31
CA ALA A 46 -2.54 -12.24 -4.32
C ALA A 46 -3.14 -12.42 -5.73
N GLN A 47 -3.36 -11.33 -6.43
CA GLN A 47 -3.89 -11.36 -7.80
C GLN A 47 -2.91 -12.03 -8.77
N GLU A 48 -1.61 -11.78 -8.65
CA GLU A 48 -0.57 -12.45 -9.46
C GLU A 48 -0.43 -13.94 -9.17
N ALA A 49 -0.75 -14.34 -7.94
CA ALA A 49 -0.85 -15.77 -7.58
C ALA A 49 -2.09 -16.47 -8.18
N GLY A 50 -2.88 -15.78 -8.98
CA GLY A 50 -4.09 -16.30 -9.64
C GLY A 50 -5.34 -16.27 -8.76
N LEU A 51 -5.31 -15.61 -7.60
CA LEU A 51 -6.45 -15.50 -6.71
C LEU A 51 -7.34 -14.32 -7.12
N LYS A 52 -8.65 -14.53 -7.21
CA LYS A 52 -9.62 -13.48 -7.45
C LYS A 52 -9.64 -12.52 -6.27
N THR A 53 -9.05 -11.35 -6.44
CA THR A 53 -8.78 -10.42 -5.33
C THR A 53 -9.61 -9.14 -5.44
N VAL A 54 -10.18 -8.72 -4.31
CA VAL A 54 -10.87 -7.43 -4.16
C VAL A 54 -10.09 -6.59 -3.15
N LEU A 55 -9.76 -5.34 -3.52
CA LEU A 55 -9.15 -4.35 -2.64
C LEU A 55 -10.17 -3.25 -2.31
N LEU A 56 -10.45 -3.07 -1.02
CA LEU A 56 -11.33 -2.03 -0.50
C LEU A 56 -10.50 -0.87 0.05
N GLU A 57 -10.79 0.35 -0.38
CA GLU A 57 -10.19 1.56 0.16
C GLU A 57 -11.29 2.58 0.52
N LYS A 58 -11.23 3.13 1.74
CA LYS A 58 -12.23 4.09 2.23
C LYS A 58 -12.14 5.46 1.58
N ASN A 59 -10.94 5.86 1.13
CA ASN A 59 -10.69 7.14 0.48
C ASN A 59 -10.95 7.05 -1.04
N ALA A 60 -10.91 8.21 -1.70
CA ALA A 60 -11.02 8.31 -3.15
C ALA A 60 -9.76 7.89 -3.91
N PHE A 61 -8.68 7.53 -3.21
CA PHE A 61 -7.42 7.09 -3.79
C PHE A 61 -6.67 6.15 -2.83
N THR A 62 -5.80 5.32 -3.37
CA THR A 62 -4.93 4.41 -2.62
C THR A 62 -3.69 5.11 -2.10
N GLY A 63 -2.95 4.44 -1.23
CA GLY A 63 -1.65 4.86 -0.71
C GLY A 63 -1.64 5.14 0.78
N GLY A 64 -2.66 5.83 1.31
CA GLY A 64 -2.69 6.18 2.72
C GLY A 64 -1.37 6.82 3.19
N ALA A 65 -0.83 6.38 4.33
CA ALA A 65 0.49 6.84 4.81
C ALA A 65 1.65 6.45 3.86
N GLY A 66 1.47 5.45 3.01
CA GLY A 66 2.46 5.07 1.99
C GLY A 66 2.73 6.16 0.96
N ASN A 67 1.84 7.14 0.81
CA ASN A 67 2.06 8.30 -0.05
C ASN A 67 3.14 9.27 0.47
N PHE A 68 3.57 9.10 1.71
CA PHE A 68 4.62 9.92 2.35
C PHE A 68 5.92 9.15 2.58
N MET A 69 6.01 7.91 2.10
CA MET A 69 7.22 7.09 2.26
C MET A 69 8.35 7.62 1.39
N GLU A 70 9.53 7.76 1.99
CA GLU A 70 10.76 8.20 1.30
C GLU A 70 11.54 7.05 0.69
N GLY A 71 11.42 5.85 1.24
CA GLY A 71 12.19 4.70 0.79
C GLY A 71 11.77 3.37 1.42
N SER A 72 12.43 2.31 1.00
CA SER A 72 12.26 0.95 1.52
C SER A 72 13.57 0.41 2.09
N PHE A 73 13.44 -0.38 3.15
CA PHE A 73 14.56 -1.11 3.73
C PHE A 73 14.86 -2.38 2.93
N ALA A 74 16.15 -2.66 2.70
CA ALA A 74 16.61 -3.99 2.31
C ALA A 74 18.09 -4.21 2.64
N VAL A 75 18.48 -5.49 2.70
CA VAL A 75 19.87 -5.93 2.88
C VAL A 75 20.21 -6.94 1.79
N GLU A 76 21.44 -6.86 1.27
CA GLU A 76 21.95 -7.69 0.17
C GLU A 76 21.13 -7.56 -1.14
N SER A 77 20.48 -6.42 -1.35
CA SER A 77 19.76 -6.14 -2.59
C SER A 77 20.70 -6.02 -3.79
N PHE A 78 20.16 -6.15 -4.99
CA PHE A 78 20.91 -5.91 -6.23
C PHE A 78 21.48 -4.49 -6.31
N MET A 79 20.78 -3.50 -5.77
CA MET A 79 21.25 -2.12 -5.73
C MET A 79 22.44 -1.93 -4.78
N GLN A 80 22.39 -2.56 -3.61
CA GLN A 80 23.52 -2.55 -2.67
C GLN A 80 24.74 -3.23 -3.26
N LYS A 81 24.57 -4.38 -3.92
CA LYS A 81 25.66 -5.07 -4.63
C LYS A 81 26.29 -4.18 -5.71
N LYS A 82 25.45 -3.50 -6.50
CA LYS A 82 25.92 -2.54 -7.51
C LYS A 82 26.66 -1.34 -6.89
N ALA A 83 26.24 -0.89 -5.72
CA ALA A 83 26.89 0.18 -4.97
C ALA A 83 28.12 -0.26 -4.15
N GLY A 84 28.53 -1.54 -4.21
CA GLY A 84 29.67 -2.07 -3.47
C GLY A 84 29.44 -2.23 -1.96
N VAL A 85 28.18 -2.22 -1.53
CA VAL A 85 27.81 -2.40 -0.11
C VAL A 85 28.04 -3.86 0.29
N LYS A 86 28.81 -4.08 1.34
CA LYS A 86 29.17 -5.43 1.83
C LYS A 86 28.39 -5.86 3.07
N LEU A 87 27.42 -5.05 3.52
CA LEU A 87 26.60 -5.36 4.69
C LEU A 87 25.83 -6.67 4.47
N THR A 88 26.01 -7.61 5.39
CA THR A 88 25.30 -8.91 5.36
C THR A 88 24.01 -8.88 6.16
N LYS A 89 23.13 -9.82 5.88
CA LYS A 89 21.87 -10.01 6.63
C LYS A 89 22.12 -10.29 8.10
N LEU A 90 23.17 -11.07 8.42
CA LEU A 90 23.53 -11.39 9.80
C LEU A 90 24.01 -10.15 10.56
N GLU A 91 24.88 -9.34 9.95
CA GLU A 91 25.35 -8.09 10.54
C GLU A 91 24.20 -7.14 10.83
N GLU A 92 23.27 -7.00 9.87
CA GLU A 92 22.11 -6.13 10.05
C GLU A 92 21.15 -6.67 11.12
N PHE A 93 20.92 -7.98 11.18
CA PHE A 93 20.10 -8.60 12.22
C PHE A 93 20.70 -8.35 13.62
N ASN A 94 21.99 -8.54 13.78
CA ASN A 94 22.67 -8.28 15.05
C ASN A 94 22.57 -6.79 15.42
N ARG A 95 22.83 -5.90 14.46
CA ARG A 95 22.71 -4.45 14.68
C ARG A 95 21.30 -4.02 15.11
N MET A 96 20.26 -4.55 14.49
CA MET A 96 18.89 -4.29 14.91
C MET A 96 18.62 -4.85 16.31
N GLY A 97 19.11 -6.04 16.61
CA GLY A 97 19.01 -6.64 17.94
C GLY A 97 19.68 -5.78 19.02
N GLU A 98 20.90 -5.36 18.78
CA GLU A 98 21.67 -4.51 19.70
C GLU A 98 21.02 -3.14 19.90
N TYR A 99 20.61 -2.48 18.82
CA TYR A 99 19.94 -1.18 18.90
C TYR A 99 18.68 -1.21 19.77
N HIS A 100 17.90 -2.28 19.67
CA HIS A 100 16.68 -2.49 20.46
C HIS A 100 16.92 -3.26 21.77
N HIS A 101 18.18 -3.44 22.19
CA HIS A 101 18.53 -4.22 23.39
C HIS A 101 17.89 -5.61 23.39
N TRP A 102 17.82 -6.24 22.21
CA TRP A 102 17.18 -7.55 21.97
C TRP A 102 15.72 -7.65 22.36
N ARG A 103 15.05 -6.52 22.56
CA ARG A 103 13.58 -6.46 22.80
C ARG A 103 12.82 -6.46 21.48
N ILE A 104 13.08 -7.42 20.65
CA ILE A 104 12.50 -7.59 19.32
C ILE A 104 11.83 -8.96 19.17
N ASN A 105 10.89 -9.07 18.24
CA ASN A 105 10.47 -10.37 17.74
C ASN A 105 11.52 -10.87 16.75
N ALA A 106 12.54 -11.56 17.27
CA ALA A 106 13.71 -11.98 16.48
C ALA A 106 13.33 -12.81 15.23
N PRO A 107 12.41 -13.80 15.29
CA PRO A 107 11.96 -14.50 14.09
C PRO A 107 11.34 -13.58 13.03
N LEU A 108 10.52 -12.61 13.44
CA LEU A 108 9.90 -11.66 12.52
C LEU A 108 10.94 -10.75 11.87
N VAL A 109 11.85 -10.18 12.65
CA VAL A 109 12.94 -9.32 12.14
C VAL A 109 13.85 -10.10 11.20
N LYS A 110 14.20 -11.34 11.56
CA LYS A 110 14.99 -12.20 10.68
C LYS A 110 14.28 -12.44 9.35
N ARG A 111 13.00 -12.80 9.37
CA ARG A 111 12.19 -13.01 8.16
C ARG A 111 12.13 -11.75 7.29
N PHE A 112 11.91 -10.59 7.91
CA PHE A 112 11.88 -9.31 7.23
C PHE A 112 13.20 -9.01 6.50
N ILE A 113 14.34 -9.24 7.16
CA ILE A 113 15.67 -9.05 6.58
C ILE A 113 15.90 -10.08 5.45
N ASP A 114 15.59 -11.35 5.67
CA ASP A 114 15.86 -12.43 4.72
C ASP A 114 15.10 -12.25 3.40
N GLU A 115 13.85 -11.80 3.46
CA GLU A 115 12.99 -11.62 2.28
C GLU A 115 13.20 -10.26 1.59
N SER A 116 13.82 -9.29 2.27
CA SER A 116 13.94 -7.92 1.77
C SER A 116 14.58 -7.79 0.38
N PRO A 117 15.66 -8.52 0.00
CA PRO A 117 16.25 -8.38 -1.33
C PRO A 117 15.32 -8.88 -2.44
N LYS A 118 14.56 -9.94 -2.20
CA LYS A 118 13.58 -10.44 -3.16
C LYS A 118 12.42 -9.47 -3.32
N THR A 119 11.95 -8.91 -2.21
CA THR A 119 10.87 -7.91 -2.21
C THR A 119 11.29 -6.67 -3.01
N ILE A 120 12.52 -6.16 -2.82
CA ILE A 120 13.05 -5.04 -3.58
C ILE A 120 13.11 -5.37 -5.08
N GLN A 121 13.54 -6.57 -5.45
CA GLN A 121 13.56 -6.99 -6.86
C GLN A 121 12.13 -7.05 -7.43
N TRP A 122 11.22 -7.71 -6.73
CA TRP A 122 9.82 -7.82 -7.16
C TRP A 122 9.16 -6.44 -7.36
N VAL A 123 9.36 -5.52 -6.40
CA VAL A 123 8.84 -4.14 -6.51
C VAL A 123 9.47 -3.39 -7.68
N TRP A 124 10.77 -3.60 -7.94
CA TRP A 124 11.46 -3.04 -9.11
C TRP A 124 10.82 -3.52 -10.42
N ASP A 125 10.56 -4.81 -10.52
CA ASP A 125 9.96 -5.43 -11.71
C ASP A 125 8.52 -4.93 -11.96
N HIS A 126 7.89 -4.38 -10.92
CA HIS A 126 6.58 -3.71 -10.98
C HIS A 126 6.66 -2.19 -11.22
N GLY A 127 7.81 -1.69 -11.64
CA GLY A 127 7.98 -0.31 -12.10
C GLY A 127 8.35 0.71 -11.04
N VAL A 128 8.71 0.30 -9.84
CA VAL A 128 9.30 1.20 -8.83
C VAL A 128 10.82 1.18 -8.94
N HIS A 129 11.39 2.18 -9.60
CA HIS A 129 12.82 2.28 -9.81
C HIS A 129 13.43 3.25 -8.78
N TRP A 130 14.06 2.72 -7.73
CA TRP A 130 14.72 3.54 -6.71
C TRP A 130 15.87 4.34 -7.30
N LYS A 131 16.10 5.52 -6.74
CA LYS A 131 17.18 6.43 -7.16
C LYS A 131 18.54 5.95 -6.70
N GLU A 132 18.65 5.59 -5.43
CA GLU A 132 19.91 5.31 -4.76
C GLU A 132 19.70 4.51 -3.47
N VAL A 133 20.80 4.03 -2.90
CA VAL A 133 20.82 3.42 -1.56
C VAL A 133 21.53 4.37 -0.61
N LYS A 134 20.89 4.69 0.52
CA LYS A 134 21.40 5.59 1.56
C LYS A 134 21.44 4.94 2.93
N SER A 135 22.17 5.55 3.84
CA SER A 135 22.01 5.33 5.28
C SER A 135 21.01 6.35 5.84
N VAL A 136 20.17 5.89 6.76
CA VAL A 136 19.34 6.78 7.60
C VAL A 136 20.11 7.28 8.82
N TRP A 137 21.32 6.76 9.03
CA TRP A 137 22.19 7.12 10.15
C TRP A 137 23.28 8.07 9.70
N PRO A 138 23.68 9.04 10.55
CA PRO A 138 24.72 10.02 10.21
C PRO A 138 26.09 9.44 9.89
N ASP A 139 26.36 8.20 10.36
CA ASP A 139 27.65 7.53 10.17
C ASP A 139 27.88 6.94 8.77
N ASN A 140 26.85 6.95 7.91
CA ASN A 140 26.87 6.42 6.55
C ASN A 140 27.31 4.95 6.41
N LYS A 141 27.32 4.17 7.51
CA LYS A 141 27.85 2.80 7.49
C LYS A 141 26.84 1.75 7.04
N ASN A 142 25.55 2.04 7.19
CA ASN A 142 24.48 1.06 6.94
C ASN A 142 23.57 1.54 5.81
N LEU A 143 23.98 1.27 4.58
CA LEU A 143 23.24 1.66 3.37
C LEU A 143 22.09 0.68 3.11
N THR A 144 21.04 0.74 3.94
CA THR A 144 19.86 -0.13 3.85
C THR A 144 18.63 0.55 3.28
N TRP A 145 18.68 1.87 3.08
CA TRP A 145 17.54 2.67 2.69
C TRP A 145 17.52 2.90 1.17
N HIS A 146 16.55 2.31 0.48
CA HIS A 146 16.36 2.44 -0.97
C HIS A 146 15.39 3.59 -1.22
N ILE A 147 15.89 4.70 -1.74
CA ILE A 147 15.13 5.96 -1.89
C ILE A 147 14.21 5.89 -3.09
N TYR A 148 12.92 6.16 -2.88
CA TYR A 148 11.92 6.22 -3.95
C TYR A 148 12.17 7.37 -4.93
N PRO A 149 11.76 7.22 -6.21
CA PRO A 149 11.86 8.30 -7.20
C PRO A 149 10.97 9.49 -6.83
N ALA A 150 9.83 9.24 -6.19
CA ALA A 150 8.90 10.23 -5.65
C ALA A 150 8.07 9.64 -4.52
N ALA A 151 7.50 10.47 -3.67
CA ALA A 151 6.51 10.08 -2.68
C ALA A 151 5.32 9.40 -3.37
N GLY A 152 4.76 8.36 -2.74
CA GLY A 152 3.65 7.60 -3.30
C GLY A 152 3.99 6.63 -4.44
N SER A 153 5.26 6.53 -4.87
CA SER A 153 5.65 5.65 -5.98
C SER A 153 5.26 4.18 -5.77
N LEU A 154 5.44 3.65 -4.56
CA LEU A 154 5.12 2.26 -4.26
C LEU A 154 3.61 1.98 -4.38
N PRO A 155 2.72 2.64 -3.61
CA PRO A 155 1.30 2.33 -3.69
C PRO A 155 0.71 2.61 -5.08
N ALA A 156 1.18 3.63 -5.78
CA ALA A 156 0.73 3.92 -7.15
C ALA A 156 1.10 2.79 -8.14
N ALA A 157 2.35 2.31 -8.09
CA ALA A 157 2.79 1.22 -8.95
C ALA A 157 2.06 -0.09 -8.62
N MET A 158 1.90 -0.41 -7.33
CA MET A 158 1.22 -1.62 -6.90
C MET A 158 -0.27 -1.60 -7.23
N THR A 159 -0.95 -0.47 -7.08
CA THR A 159 -2.35 -0.31 -7.52
C THR A 159 -2.47 -0.58 -9.01
N LYS A 160 -1.60 0.04 -9.82
CA LYS A 160 -1.58 -0.18 -11.27
C LYS A 160 -1.30 -1.64 -11.65
N ALA A 161 -0.37 -2.30 -10.97
CA ALA A 161 -0.07 -3.71 -11.19
C ALA A 161 -1.27 -4.60 -10.86
N PHE A 162 -1.92 -4.34 -9.73
CA PHE A 162 -3.14 -5.04 -9.29
C PHE A 162 -4.27 -4.93 -10.31
N GLU A 163 -4.59 -3.71 -10.76
CA GLU A 163 -5.64 -3.48 -11.76
C GLU A 163 -5.29 -4.11 -13.12
N LYS A 164 -4.02 -3.99 -13.55
CA LYS A 164 -3.54 -4.61 -14.79
C LYS A 164 -3.66 -6.13 -14.77
N ALA A 165 -3.47 -6.76 -13.61
CA ALA A 165 -3.66 -8.20 -13.42
C ALA A 165 -5.14 -8.62 -13.31
N GLY A 166 -6.08 -7.69 -13.43
CA GLY A 166 -7.53 -7.96 -13.37
C GLY A 166 -8.13 -7.93 -11.97
N GLY A 167 -7.43 -7.39 -10.98
CA GLY A 167 -7.93 -7.20 -9.63
C GLY A 167 -9.07 -6.16 -9.58
N THR A 168 -9.97 -6.30 -8.61
CA THR A 168 -11.09 -5.39 -8.41
C THR A 168 -10.78 -4.39 -7.31
N LEU A 169 -10.61 -3.10 -7.67
CA LEU A 169 -10.43 -2.01 -6.74
C LEU A 169 -11.76 -1.30 -6.48
N LEU A 170 -12.13 -1.14 -5.20
CA LEU A 170 -13.29 -0.37 -4.76
C LEU A 170 -12.83 0.78 -3.88
N LEU A 171 -12.83 1.97 -4.42
CA LEU A 171 -12.58 3.23 -3.70
C LEU A 171 -13.84 3.71 -2.99
N GLN A 172 -13.68 4.63 -2.03
CA GLN A 172 -14.76 5.19 -1.22
C GLN A 172 -15.63 4.09 -0.55
N THR A 173 -14.99 2.93 -0.29
CA THR A 173 -15.65 1.72 0.21
C THR A 173 -14.98 1.28 1.52
N PRO A 174 -15.42 1.80 2.67
CA PRO A 174 -14.89 1.40 3.97
C PRO A 174 -15.32 -0.02 4.33
N GLY A 175 -14.38 -0.86 4.78
CA GLY A 175 -14.69 -2.13 5.40
C GLY A 175 -15.41 -1.89 6.75
N GLN A 176 -16.61 -2.38 6.90
CA GLN A 176 -17.43 -2.13 8.09
C GLN A 176 -17.46 -3.30 9.06
N LYS A 177 -17.58 -4.52 8.55
CA LYS A 177 -17.75 -5.71 9.38
C LYS A 177 -17.29 -6.97 8.66
N LEU A 178 -16.62 -7.85 9.39
CA LEU A 178 -16.41 -9.23 8.97
C LEU A 178 -17.65 -10.06 9.32
N ILE A 179 -18.19 -10.74 8.34
CA ILE A 179 -19.30 -11.65 8.53
C ILE A 179 -18.73 -13.05 8.42
N THR A 180 -18.79 -13.81 9.51
CA THR A 180 -18.29 -15.17 9.55
C THR A 180 -19.42 -16.19 9.63
N LYS A 181 -19.30 -17.28 8.86
CA LYS A 181 -20.19 -18.42 8.93
C LYS A 181 -19.33 -19.68 8.98
N ASN A 182 -19.55 -20.52 10.01
CA ASN A 182 -18.78 -21.76 10.21
C ASN A 182 -17.25 -21.57 10.21
N GLY A 183 -16.78 -20.47 10.84
CA GLY A 183 -15.35 -20.15 10.96
C GLY A 183 -14.68 -19.61 9.69
N ARG A 184 -15.46 -19.30 8.64
CA ARG A 184 -14.98 -18.66 7.39
C ARG A 184 -15.60 -17.27 7.26
N VAL A 185 -14.84 -16.35 6.65
CA VAL A 185 -15.32 -15.02 6.20
C VAL A 185 -16.01 -15.17 4.88
#